data_6be959c42bcdf71f21f3da3ff86e21ad
#
_entry.id   6be959c42bcdf71f21f3da3ff86e21ad
#
_cell.length_a   1.000
_cell.length_b   1.000
_cell.length_c   1.000
_cell.angle_alpha   90.00
_cell.angle_beta   90.00
_cell.angle_gamma   90.00
#
_symmetry.space_group_name_H-M   'P 1'
#
loop_
_entity.id
_entity.type
_entity.pdbx_description
1 polymer ?
#
loop_
_entity_poly.entity_id
_entity_poly.type
_entity_poly.pdbx_seq_one_letter_code
_entity_poly.pdbx_strand_id
1 'polypeptide(L)'
;MSSFLFNLVDIFKSMSKIIELFTDGSSRGNPGPGGWAAILKWGDREKELSGGFRRTTNNRMELLAVIEGLSVITRFDVPIEIWTDSKYVVDSVEKGWVFGWEKKNFAGKKNPDLWKRYLEVSRKFPSIKFHWVKGHAGHIMNERCDVLATTATYNNIDTVYESL
;
A
#
# COMPACT_ATOMS: atom_id res chain seq x y z
N MET A 1 -28.70 -28.12 12.20
CA MET A 1 -27.40 -28.12 12.92
C MET A 1 -26.23 -27.79 12.04
N SER A 2 -26.10 -28.38 10.85
CA SER A 2 -25.00 -28.07 9.94
C SER A 2 -24.97 -26.61 9.47
N SER A 3 -26.13 -25.98 9.23
CA SER A 3 -26.21 -24.58 8.81
C SER A 3 -25.81 -23.58 9.91
N PHE A 4 -26.09 -23.91 11.18
CA PHE A 4 -25.69 -23.07 12.31
C PHE A 4 -24.19 -23.12 12.56
N LEU A 5 -23.57 -24.31 12.47
CA LEU A 5 -22.12 -24.49 12.58
C LEU A 5 -21.38 -23.85 11.42
N PHE A 6 -21.94 -23.93 10.21
CA PHE A 6 -21.39 -23.26 9.03
C PHE A 6 -21.39 -21.74 9.21
N ASN A 7 -22.50 -21.15 9.70
CA ASN A 7 -22.59 -19.73 9.97
C ASN A 7 -21.60 -19.26 11.05
N LEU A 8 -21.35 -20.06 12.08
CA LEU A 8 -20.33 -19.75 13.09
C LEU A 8 -18.92 -19.74 12.52
N VAL A 9 -18.58 -20.72 11.68
CA VAL A 9 -17.29 -20.77 11.02
C VAL A 9 -17.11 -19.57 10.07
N ASP A 10 -18.15 -19.21 9.34
CA ASP A 10 -18.14 -18.04 8.46
C ASP A 10 -18.05 -16.73 9.25
N ILE A 11 -18.73 -16.64 10.39
CA ILE A 11 -18.61 -15.51 11.31
C ILE A 11 -17.19 -15.41 11.88
N PHE A 12 -16.58 -16.52 12.30
CA PHE A 12 -15.19 -16.55 12.75
C PHE A 12 -14.21 -16.20 11.64
N LYS A 13 -14.44 -16.67 10.42
CA LYS A 13 -13.62 -16.33 9.24
C LYS A 13 -13.77 -14.86 8.85
N SER A 14 -14.98 -14.29 9.00
CA SER A 14 -15.23 -12.87 8.70
C SER A 14 -14.79 -11.93 9.82
N MET A 15 -14.46 -12.45 11.00
CA MET A 15 -14.05 -11.69 12.18
C MET A 15 -12.53 -11.58 12.32
N SER A 16 -11.75 -11.63 11.23
CA SER A 16 -10.36 -11.19 11.30
C SER A 16 -10.35 -9.73 11.76
N LYS A 17 -9.65 -9.48 12.88
CA LYS A 17 -9.68 -8.20 13.58
C LYS A 17 -8.91 -7.11 12.87
N ILE A 18 -8.08 -7.47 11.90
CA ILE A 18 -7.24 -6.55 11.13
C ILE A 18 -7.22 -6.94 9.66
N ILE A 19 -7.08 -5.93 8.83
CA ILE A 19 -6.74 -6.11 7.42
C ILE A 19 -5.24 -5.90 7.29
N GLU A 20 -4.57 -6.84 6.67
CA GLU A 20 -3.14 -6.78 6.39
C GLU A 20 -2.93 -6.30 4.96
N LEU A 21 -2.04 -5.33 4.79
CA LEU A 21 -1.65 -4.78 3.51
C LEU A 21 -0.14 -4.89 3.35
N PHE A 22 0.28 -5.58 2.32
CA PHE A 22 1.68 -5.73 1.94
C PHE A 22 1.93 -4.94 0.68
N THR A 23 2.96 -4.11 0.65
CA THR A 23 3.21 -3.20 -0.47
C THR A 23 4.67 -3.21 -0.89
N ASP A 24 4.89 -2.96 -2.16
CA ASP A 24 6.21 -2.70 -2.71
C ASP A 24 6.11 -1.77 -3.92
N GLY A 25 7.21 -1.09 -4.20
CA GLY A 25 7.33 -0.21 -5.36
C GLY A 25 8.78 -0.01 -5.71
N SER A 26 9.05 0.13 -7.00
CA SER A 26 10.40 0.35 -7.49
C SER A 26 10.41 1.08 -8.82
N SER A 27 11.54 1.70 -9.15
CA SER A 27 11.77 2.26 -10.47
C SER A 27 13.15 1.87 -10.98
N ARG A 28 13.25 1.76 -12.30
CA ARG A 28 14.53 1.56 -12.99
C ARG A 28 15.05 2.91 -13.43
N GLY A 29 15.97 3.44 -12.66
CA GLY A 29 16.33 4.84 -12.72
C GLY A 29 15.38 5.69 -11.89
N ASN A 30 15.82 6.85 -11.49
CA ASN A 30 15.08 7.71 -10.58
C ASN A 30 15.13 9.17 -11.05
N PRO A 31 14.30 9.59 -12.04
CA PRO A 31 13.11 8.88 -12.56
C PRO A 31 13.43 7.85 -13.65
N GLY A 32 12.48 6.94 -13.85
CA GLY A 32 12.52 5.91 -14.88
C GLY A 32 11.27 5.05 -14.87
N PRO A 33 11.21 3.99 -15.67
CA PRO A 33 10.10 3.05 -15.63
C PRO A 33 9.99 2.43 -14.23
N GLY A 34 8.78 2.33 -13.72
CA GLY A 34 8.55 1.79 -12.39
C GLY A 34 7.20 1.09 -12.26
N GLY A 35 7.08 0.35 -11.17
CA GLY A 35 5.87 -0.39 -10.86
C GLY A 35 5.61 -0.42 -9.36
N TRP A 36 4.37 -0.67 -9.01
CA TRP A 36 3.91 -0.82 -7.64
C TRP A 36 3.08 -2.09 -7.51
N ALA A 37 3.01 -2.62 -6.32
CA ALA A 37 2.15 -3.77 -6.01
C ALA A 37 1.64 -3.68 -4.58
N ALA A 38 0.43 -4.20 -4.40
CA ALA A 38 -0.21 -4.33 -3.11
C ALA A 38 -0.91 -5.68 -3.00
N ILE A 39 -0.76 -6.34 -1.87
CA ILE A 39 -1.50 -7.56 -1.55
C ILE A 39 -2.27 -7.31 -0.27
N LEU A 40 -3.58 -7.43 -0.36
CA LEU A 40 -4.50 -7.33 0.78
C LEU A 40 -4.84 -8.72 1.28
N LYS A 41 -4.84 -8.86 2.59
CA LYS A 41 -5.22 -10.10 3.25
C LYS A 41 -6.17 -9.81 4.41
N TRP A 42 -7.32 -10.46 4.41
CA TRP A 42 -8.30 -10.37 5.48
C TRP A 42 -8.91 -11.76 5.74
N GLY A 43 -8.46 -12.39 6.82
CA GLY A 43 -8.80 -13.78 7.06
C GLY A 43 -8.29 -14.68 5.92
N ASP A 44 -9.18 -15.43 5.30
CA ASP A 44 -8.88 -16.31 4.17
C ASP A 44 -8.91 -15.57 2.82
N ARG A 45 -9.34 -14.30 2.79
CA ARG A 45 -9.46 -13.53 1.57
C ARG A 45 -8.15 -12.85 1.23
N GLU A 46 -7.82 -12.85 -0.04
CA GLU A 46 -6.61 -12.24 -0.55
C GLU A 46 -6.91 -11.53 -1.87
N LYS A 47 -6.32 -10.35 -2.06
CA LYS A 47 -6.45 -9.59 -3.30
C LYS A 47 -5.11 -8.99 -3.69
N GLU A 48 -4.72 -9.19 -4.94
CA GLU A 48 -3.51 -8.60 -5.51
C GLU A 48 -3.85 -7.43 -6.42
N LEU A 49 -3.05 -6.37 -6.32
CA LEU A 49 -3.13 -5.18 -7.17
C LEU A 49 -1.73 -4.85 -7.66
N SER A 50 -1.61 -4.37 -8.87
CA SER A 50 -0.33 -3.86 -9.38
C SER A 50 -0.56 -2.88 -10.52
N GLY A 51 0.45 -2.05 -10.79
CA GLY A 51 0.42 -1.11 -11.89
C GLY A 51 1.82 -0.60 -12.19
N GLY A 52 2.00 0.00 -13.36
CA GLY A 52 3.29 0.52 -13.77
C GLY A 52 3.18 1.83 -14.51
N PHE A 53 4.30 2.55 -14.59
CA PHE A 53 4.43 3.82 -15.28
C PHE A 53 5.71 3.83 -16.11
N ARG A 54 5.68 4.51 -17.23
CA ARG A 54 6.87 4.67 -18.09
C ARG A 54 7.91 5.57 -17.45
N ARG A 55 7.48 6.50 -16.61
CA ARG A 55 8.35 7.44 -15.91
C ARG A 55 7.80 7.77 -14.54
N THR A 56 8.53 7.37 -13.52
CA THR A 56 8.17 7.60 -12.11
C THR A 56 9.42 7.53 -11.24
N THR A 57 9.26 7.60 -9.93
CA THR A 57 10.35 7.45 -8.97
C THR A 57 10.08 6.31 -8.01
N ASN A 58 11.13 5.81 -7.37
CA ASN A 58 11.01 4.76 -6.37
C ASN A 58 10.04 5.15 -5.25
N ASN A 59 10.21 6.34 -4.67
CA ASN A 59 9.36 6.80 -3.57
C ASN A 59 7.89 6.96 -3.98
N ARG A 60 7.64 7.41 -5.21
CA ARG A 60 6.27 7.50 -5.71
C ARG A 60 5.61 6.13 -5.81
N MET A 61 6.32 5.13 -6.31
CA MET A 61 5.79 3.76 -6.43
C MET A 61 5.53 3.13 -5.07
N GLU A 62 6.42 3.33 -4.12
CA GLU A 62 6.23 2.87 -2.74
C GLU A 62 4.99 3.48 -2.08
N LEU A 63 4.81 4.77 -2.23
CA LEU A 63 3.65 5.48 -1.66
C LEU A 63 2.35 5.13 -2.41
N LEU A 64 2.41 5.04 -3.72
CA LEU A 64 1.24 4.70 -4.54
C LEU A 64 0.72 3.30 -4.23
N ALA A 65 1.60 2.35 -3.97
CA ALA A 65 1.20 1.00 -3.56
C ALA A 65 0.32 1.02 -2.31
N VAL A 66 0.68 1.83 -1.33
CA VAL A 66 -0.11 2.02 -0.10
C VAL A 66 -1.46 2.66 -0.42
N ILE A 67 -1.47 3.73 -1.20
CA ILE A 67 -2.69 4.44 -1.58
C ILE A 67 -3.66 3.53 -2.32
N GLU A 68 -3.19 2.83 -3.33
CA GLU A 68 -4.03 1.94 -4.14
C GLU A 68 -4.55 0.75 -3.32
N GLY A 69 -3.71 0.19 -2.45
CA GLY A 69 -4.12 -0.87 -1.54
C GLY A 69 -5.23 -0.42 -0.59
N LEU A 70 -5.08 0.74 0.03
CA LEU A 70 -6.12 1.30 0.91
C LEU A 70 -7.39 1.67 0.16
N SER A 71 -7.27 2.13 -1.08
CA SER A 71 -8.40 2.65 -1.87
C SER A 71 -9.43 1.59 -2.26
N VAL A 72 -9.06 0.32 -2.29
CA VAL A 72 -9.98 -0.78 -2.64
C VAL A 72 -10.67 -1.41 -1.43
N ILE A 73 -10.31 -0.99 -0.22
CA ILE A 73 -10.93 -1.49 1.01
C ILE A 73 -12.28 -0.80 1.20
N THR A 74 -13.33 -1.60 1.39
CA THR A 74 -14.70 -1.12 1.58
C THR A 74 -15.20 -1.25 3.02
N ARG A 75 -14.37 -1.79 3.93
CA ARG A 75 -14.67 -1.90 5.35
C ARG A 75 -13.90 -0.83 6.11
N PHE A 76 -14.63 0.11 6.74
CA PHE A 76 -14.05 1.25 7.44
C PHE A 76 -14.12 1.11 8.97
N ASP A 77 -14.46 -0.07 9.45
CA ASP A 77 -14.57 -0.41 10.87
C ASP A 77 -13.47 -1.36 11.36
N VAL A 78 -12.51 -1.68 10.48
CA VAL A 78 -11.43 -2.64 10.78
C VAL A 78 -10.08 -1.91 10.72
N PRO A 79 -9.21 -2.10 11.75
CA PRO A 79 -7.85 -1.55 11.70
C PRO A 79 -7.03 -2.16 10.57
N ILE A 80 -6.09 -1.36 10.07
CA ILE A 80 -5.19 -1.76 8.98
C ILE A 80 -3.76 -1.85 9.52
N GLU A 81 -3.04 -2.91 9.17
CA GLU A 81 -1.61 -3.00 9.36
C GLU A 81 -0.92 -3.14 8.00
N ILE A 82 0.12 -2.36 7.79
CA ILE A 82 0.83 -2.24 6.51
C ILE A 82 2.28 -2.66 6.69
N TRP A 83 2.75 -3.61 5.86
CA TRP A 83 4.14 -4.04 5.81
C TRP A 83 4.79 -3.54 4.53
N THR A 84 5.85 -2.76 4.67
CA THR A 84 6.62 -2.19 3.56
C THR A 84 8.10 -2.08 3.93
N ASP A 85 8.98 -2.15 2.95
CA ASP A 85 10.41 -1.88 3.15
C ASP A 85 10.79 -0.41 2.93
N SER A 86 9.83 0.43 2.58
CA SER A 86 10.05 1.86 2.36
C SER A 86 10.15 2.62 3.67
N LYS A 87 11.35 2.94 4.09
CA LYS A 87 11.56 3.85 5.24
C LYS A 87 10.97 5.23 5.00
N TYR A 88 11.02 5.71 3.76
CA TYR A 88 10.41 6.97 3.38
C TYR A 88 8.92 7.03 3.77
N VAL A 89 8.16 6.01 3.41
CA VAL A 89 6.73 5.95 3.73
C VAL A 89 6.50 5.75 5.23
N VAL A 90 7.17 4.77 5.82
CA VAL A 90 7.02 4.44 7.25
C VAL A 90 7.33 5.65 8.12
N ASP A 91 8.50 6.27 7.94
CA ASP A 91 8.93 7.38 8.77
C ASP A 91 8.06 8.63 8.58
N SER A 92 7.64 8.89 7.34
CA SER A 92 6.78 10.05 7.06
C SER A 92 5.46 9.99 7.82
N VAL A 93 4.92 8.79 8.02
CA VAL A 93 3.64 8.61 8.74
C VAL A 93 3.88 8.35 10.23
N GLU A 94 4.69 7.36 10.59
CA GLU A 94 4.87 6.94 11.98
C GLU A 94 5.56 7.99 12.85
N LYS A 95 6.48 8.76 12.28
CA LYS A 95 7.10 9.91 12.96
C LYS A 95 6.25 11.17 12.89
N GLY A 96 5.10 11.12 12.22
CA GLY A 96 4.17 12.23 12.13
C GLY A 96 4.58 13.38 11.21
N TRP A 97 5.63 13.21 10.41
CA TRP A 97 6.15 14.27 9.54
C TRP A 97 5.11 14.77 8.53
N VAL A 98 4.33 13.85 7.95
CA VAL A 98 3.33 14.21 6.94
C VAL A 98 2.27 15.17 7.46
N PHE A 99 1.93 15.10 8.74
CA PHE A 99 0.94 15.99 9.35
C PHE A 99 1.48 17.43 9.49
N GLY A 100 2.76 17.56 9.77
CA GLY A 100 3.44 18.86 9.75
C GLY A 100 3.54 19.43 8.34
N TRP A 101 3.82 18.58 7.36
CA TRP A 101 3.86 19.01 5.95
C TRP A 101 2.49 19.51 5.48
N GLU A 102 1.42 18.81 5.86
CA GLU A 102 0.05 19.21 5.52
C GLU A 102 -0.28 20.61 6.04
N LYS A 103 0.09 20.92 7.27
CA LYS A 103 -0.12 22.23 7.88
C LYS A 103 0.54 23.36 7.10
N LYS A 104 1.63 23.06 6.39
CA LYS A 104 2.36 24.01 5.55
C LYS A 104 2.01 23.85 4.06
N ASN A 105 0.91 23.18 3.75
CA ASN A 105 0.46 22.85 2.40
C ASN A 105 1.56 22.21 1.55
N PHE A 106 2.36 21.32 2.17
CA PHE A 106 3.47 20.60 1.55
C PHE A 106 4.56 21.46 0.93
N ALA A 107 4.69 22.71 1.38
CA ALA A 107 5.69 23.64 0.86
C ALA A 107 7.11 23.05 0.98
N GLY A 108 7.83 22.98 -0.15
CA GLY A 108 9.18 22.43 -0.21
C GLY A 108 9.28 20.91 -0.09
N LYS A 109 8.16 20.20 -0.09
CA LYS A 109 8.13 18.72 0.01
C LYS A 109 7.83 18.07 -1.33
N LYS A 110 8.42 16.89 -1.55
CA LYS A 110 8.16 16.09 -2.74
C LYS A 110 6.87 15.29 -2.61
N ASN A 111 6.28 14.98 -3.75
CA ASN A 111 5.10 14.11 -3.87
C ASN A 111 3.85 14.64 -3.13
N PRO A 112 3.58 15.94 -3.16
CA PRO A 112 2.41 16.50 -2.45
C PRO A 112 1.09 15.92 -2.95
N ASP A 113 0.97 15.63 -4.24
CA ASP A 113 -0.20 15.00 -4.85
C ASP A 113 -0.51 13.64 -4.22
N LEU A 114 0.48 12.78 -4.08
CA LEU A 114 0.31 11.45 -3.50
C LEU A 114 0.07 11.52 -1.99
N TRP A 115 0.77 12.40 -1.27
CA TRP A 115 0.54 12.55 0.16
C TRP A 115 -0.86 13.08 0.49
N LYS A 116 -1.39 13.98 -0.33
CA LYS A 116 -2.78 14.44 -0.19
C LYS A 116 -3.77 13.28 -0.38
N ARG A 117 -3.56 12.45 -1.40
CA ARG A 117 -4.37 11.24 -1.62
C ARG A 117 -4.26 10.26 -0.47
N TYR A 118 -3.06 10.03 0.05
CA TYR A 118 -2.84 9.18 1.21
C TYR A 118 -3.65 9.66 2.43
N LEU A 119 -3.55 10.93 2.77
CA LEU A 119 -4.27 11.49 3.92
C LEU A 119 -5.79 11.38 3.74
N GLU A 120 -6.29 11.62 2.55
CA GLU A 120 -7.72 11.47 2.24
C GLU A 120 -8.21 10.04 2.47
N VAL A 121 -7.51 9.04 1.93
CA VAL A 121 -7.92 7.64 2.06
C VAL A 121 -7.66 7.09 3.46
N SER A 122 -6.55 7.42 4.08
CA SER A 122 -6.16 6.88 5.38
C SER A 122 -7.10 7.30 6.51
N ARG A 123 -7.66 8.49 6.43
CA ARG A 123 -8.57 9.03 7.45
C ARG A 123 -9.92 8.33 7.51
N LYS A 124 -10.22 7.46 6.56
CA LYS A 124 -11.45 6.64 6.57
C LYS A 124 -11.37 5.45 7.54
N PHE A 125 -10.17 5.09 7.98
CA PHE A 125 -9.95 3.89 8.81
C PHE A 125 -9.76 4.26 10.28
N PRO A 126 -10.15 3.36 11.21
CA PRO A 126 -10.02 3.63 12.65
C PRO A 126 -8.57 3.74 13.10
N SER A 127 -7.68 2.95 12.52
CA SER A 127 -6.24 3.06 12.74
C SER A 127 -5.47 2.42 11.58
N ILE A 128 -4.31 2.97 11.28
CA ILE A 128 -3.34 2.41 10.35
C ILE A 128 -2.00 2.36 11.08
N LYS A 129 -1.40 1.16 11.11
CA LYS A 129 -0.07 0.95 11.68
C LYS A 129 0.87 0.44 10.60
N PHE A 130 2.04 1.05 10.49
CA PHE A 130 3.09 0.62 9.57
C PHE A 130 4.11 -0.25 10.28
N HIS A 131 4.55 -1.29 9.58
CA HIS A 131 5.65 -2.16 9.97
C HIS A 131 6.73 -2.07 8.89
N TRP A 132 7.94 -1.72 9.28
CA TRP A 132 9.06 -1.70 8.36
C TRP A 132 9.65 -3.11 8.22
N VAL A 133 9.75 -3.58 6.96
CA VAL A 133 10.35 -4.86 6.60
C VAL A 133 11.73 -4.59 6.01
N LYS A 134 12.77 -5.01 6.71
CA LYS A 134 14.15 -4.77 6.25
C LYS A 134 14.49 -5.68 5.07
N GLY A 135 14.61 -5.08 3.86
CA GLY A 135 15.21 -5.72 2.70
C GLY A 135 14.52 -6.96 2.14
N HIS A 136 13.22 -7.12 2.32
CA HIS A 136 12.39 -8.28 1.90
C HIS A 136 12.81 -9.62 2.51
N ALA A 137 13.93 -9.70 3.23
CA ALA A 137 14.55 -10.94 3.69
C ALA A 137 13.57 -11.77 4.55
N GLY A 138 13.14 -12.91 4.01
CA GLY A 138 12.28 -13.87 4.71
C GLY A 138 10.81 -13.49 4.84
N HIS A 139 10.37 -12.40 4.23
CA HIS A 139 8.97 -11.99 4.26
C HIS A 139 8.28 -12.36 2.94
N ILE A 140 7.61 -13.50 2.91
CA ILE A 140 7.02 -14.11 1.71
C ILE A 140 6.08 -13.15 0.98
N MET A 141 5.21 -12.45 1.70
CA MET A 141 4.23 -11.56 1.10
C MET A 141 4.90 -10.33 0.45
N ASN A 142 5.92 -9.78 1.07
CA ASN A 142 6.66 -8.65 0.50
C ASN A 142 7.54 -9.09 -0.69
N GLU A 143 8.04 -10.32 -0.69
CA GLU A 143 8.71 -10.90 -1.87
C GLU A 143 7.73 -11.07 -3.04
N ARG A 144 6.50 -11.50 -2.78
CA ARG A 144 5.45 -11.55 -3.82
C ARG A 144 5.14 -10.16 -4.37
N CYS A 145 5.07 -9.14 -3.52
CA CYS A 145 4.87 -7.77 -3.96
C CYS A 145 6.01 -7.28 -4.85
N ASP A 146 7.27 -7.64 -4.52
CA ASP A 146 8.43 -7.30 -5.33
C ASP A 146 8.31 -7.87 -6.76
N VAL A 147 7.95 -9.13 -6.87
CA VAL A 147 7.75 -9.78 -8.18
C VAL A 147 6.62 -9.10 -8.97
N LEU A 148 5.49 -8.82 -8.32
CA LEU A 148 4.35 -8.15 -8.95
C LEU A 148 4.71 -6.74 -9.42
N ALA A 149 5.40 -5.96 -8.60
CA ALA A 149 5.83 -4.60 -8.95
C ALA A 149 6.83 -4.60 -10.11
N THR A 150 7.79 -5.50 -10.09
CA THR A 150 8.78 -5.66 -11.17
C THR A 150 8.10 -6.07 -12.48
N THR A 151 7.18 -7.02 -12.41
CA THR A 151 6.41 -7.47 -13.58
C THR A 151 5.58 -6.33 -14.15
N ALA A 152 4.91 -5.56 -13.31
CA ALA A 152 4.09 -4.42 -13.71
C ALA A 152 4.91 -3.33 -14.43
N THR A 153 6.16 -3.12 -14.04
CA THR A 153 7.08 -2.19 -14.68
C THR A 153 7.23 -2.47 -16.18
N TYR A 154 7.23 -3.75 -16.57
CA TYR A 154 7.44 -4.16 -17.96
C TYR A 154 6.16 -4.36 -18.74
N ASN A 155 5.06 -4.69 -18.09
CA ASN A 155 3.82 -5.12 -18.75
C ASN A 155 2.78 -4.01 -18.93
N ASN A 156 2.95 -2.86 -18.26
CA ASN A 156 2.02 -1.74 -18.37
C ASN A 156 2.45 -0.72 -19.41
N ILE A 157 2.32 -1.12 -20.66
CA ILE A 157 2.72 -0.30 -21.82
C ILE A 157 1.78 0.92 -21.99
N ASP A 158 0.55 0.82 -21.50
CA ASP A 158 -0.49 1.83 -21.68
C ASP A 158 -0.59 2.85 -20.57
N THR A 159 0.31 2.78 -19.58
CA THR A 159 0.24 3.69 -18.45
C THR A 159 0.84 5.04 -18.82
N VAL A 160 0.08 6.06 -18.54
CA VAL A 160 0.45 7.46 -18.77
C VAL A 160 1.65 7.84 -17.91
N TYR A 161 2.47 8.74 -18.40
CA TYR A 161 3.55 9.33 -17.60
C TYR A 161 2.97 10.01 -16.36
N GLU A 162 3.55 9.72 -15.19
CA GLU A 162 3.28 10.54 -14.03
C GLU A 162 3.87 11.94 -14.24
N SER A 163 3.12 12.94 -13.84
CA SER A 163 3.63 14.30 -13.74
C SER A 163 4.55 14.38 -12.53
N LEU A 164 5.82 14.64 -12.75
CA LEU A 164 6.84 14.76 -11.69
C LEU A 164 7.04 16.22 -11.29
#